data_cfa458c751fb3329c3650aaf21300f05
#
_entry.id   cfa458c751fb3329c3650aaf21300f05
#
_cell.length_a   1.000
_cell.length_b   1.000
_cell.length_c   1.000
_cell.angle_alpha   90.00
_cell.angle_beta   90.00
_cell.angle_gamma   90.00
#
_symmetry.space_group_name_H-M   'P 1'
#
loop_
_entity.id
_entity.type
_entity.pdbx_description
1 polymer ?
#
loop_
_entity_poly.entity_id
_entity_poly.type
_entity_poly.pdbx_seq_one_letter_code
_entity_poly.pdbx_strand_id
1 'polypeptide(L)'
;MMEQINFNNAVQRLKDTTYRPMPSGVQIKVPDAQRQLANGLKFFCGDKARWNSGYDKIVSWLSDNKTKGLMLVGDCGLGKSLIGMRIIPLLLNHYCQRVVTVCTVAELNKSPDEIMKHHVIYVDDVGTEDISNNYGNRRIPFAELVDA
;
A
#
# COMPACT_ATOMS: atom_id res chain seq x y z
N MET A 1 -47.69 -1.68 -4.05
CA MET A 1 -46.87 -0.61 -3.43
C MET A 1 -45.52 -1.19 -3.03
N MET A 2 -44.44 -0.66 -3.58
CA MET A 2 -43.12 -1.14 -3.22
C MET A 2 -42.69 -0.55 -1.88
N GLU A 3 -42.34 -1.42 -0.92
CA GLU A 3 -41.71 -0.96 0.29
C GLU A 3 -40.35 -0.40 0.00
N GLN A 4 -40.01 0.73 0.63
CA GLN A 4 -38.68 1.24 0.60
C GLN A 4 -37.80 0.42 1.53
N ILE A 5 -36.58 0.09 1.07
CA ILE A 5 -35.63 -0.62 1.89
C ILE A 5 -35.11 0.30 3.00
N ASN A 6 -35.04 -0.22 4.20
CA ASN A 6 -34.34 0.40 5.30
C ASN A 6 -32.92 -0.14 5.31
N PHE A 7 -31.96 0.65 4.81
CA PHE A 7 -30.58 0.21 4.66
C PHE A 7 -29.92 -0.16 5.99
N ASN A 8 -30.25 0.55 7.07
CA ASN A 8 -29.70 0.22 8.39
C ASN A 8 -30.11 -1.18 8.84
N ASN A 9 -31.38 -1.51 8.67
CA ASN A 9 -31.89 -2.84 9.02
C ASN A 9 -31.33 -3.91 8.08
N ALA A 10 -31.24 -3.60 6.78
CA ALA A 10 -30.70 -4.53 5.80
C ALA A 10 -29.23 -4.87 6.08
N VAL A 11 -28.41 -3.87 6.40
CA VAL A 11 -27.01 -4.06 6.77
C VAL A 11 -26.90 -4.89 8.05
N GLN A 12 -27.73 -4.61 9.05
CA GLN A 12 -27.72 -5.36 10.31
C GLN A 12 -28.10 -6.82 10.10
N ARG A 13 -29.10 -7.10 9.29
CA ARG A 13 -29.48 -8.48 8.93
C ARG A 13 -28.35 -9.24 8.25
N LEU A 14 -27.61 -8.57 7.35
CA LEU A 14 -26.47 -9.19 6.69
C LEU A 14 -25.32 -9.46 7.68
N LYS A 15 -25.10 -8.56 8.62
CA LYS A 15 -24.09 -8.77 9.68
C LYS A 15 -24.41 -9.94 10.59
N ASP A 16 -25.69 -10.18 10.86
CA ASP A 16 -26.13 -11.30 11.69
C ASP A 16 -26.00 -12.65 10.99
N THR A 17 -25.68 -12.63 9.69
CA THR A 17 -25.38 -13.84 8.90
C THR A 17 -23.86 -13.99 8.71
N THR A 18 -23.45 -14.70 7.67
CA THR A 18 -22.04 -14.89 7.33
C THR A 18 -21.45 -13.75 6.49
N TYR A 19 -22.26 -12.74 6.17
CA TYR A 19 -21.81 -11.62 5.35
C TYR A 19 -20.73 -10.82 6.06
N ARG A 20 -19.66 -10.55 5.34
CA ARG A 20 -18.56 -9.68 5.77
C ARG A 20 -18.34 -8.65 4.66
N PRO A 21 -18.66 -7.36 4.90
CA PRO A 21 -18.35 -6.33 3.92
C PRO A 21 -16.84 -6.26 3.70
N MET A 22 -16.42 -6.05 2.46
CA MET A 22 -15.02 -5.80 2.15
C MET A 22 -14.56 -4.54 2.89
N PRO A 23 -13.44 -4.59 3.60
CA PRO A 23 -12.91 -3.37 4.20
C PRO A 23 -12.55 -2.37 3.11
N SER A 24 -12.85 -1.10 3.33
CA SER A 24 -12.56 -0.02 2.38
C SER A 24 -11.07 0.31 2.27
N GLY A 25 -10.21 -0.42 2.97
CA GLY A 25 -8.76 -0.25 2.93
C GLY A 25 -8.09 -0.89 4.14
N VAL A 26 -6.77 -0.93 4.09
CA VAL A 26 -5.95 -1.46 5.18
C VAL A 26 -5.60 -0.32 6.12
N GLN A 27 -5.83 -0.51 7.41
CA GLN A 27 -5.46 0.45 8.43
C GLN A 27 -4.03 0.21 8.90
N ILE A 28 -3.21 1.26 8.91
CA ILE A 28 -1.81 1.20 9.33
C ILE A 28 -1.60 2.22 10.44
N LYS A 29 -1.10 1.74 11.57
CA LYS A 29 -0.72 2.57 12.72
C LYS A 29 0.57 2.04 13.30
N VAL A 30 1.64 2.79 13.13
CA VAL A 30 2.96 2.47 13.68
C VAL A 30 3.24 3.44 14.83
N PRO A 31 3.47 2.94 16.05
CA PRO A 31 3.79 3.80 17.17
C PRO A 31 5.17 4.43 17.01
N ASP A 32 5.30 5.70 17.43
CA ASP A 32 6.58 6.43 17.38
C ASP A 32 7.23 6.36 15.97
N ALA A 33 6.43 6.62 14.96
CA ALA A 33 6.81 6.37 13.57
C ALA A 33 8.07 7.12 13.12
N GLN A 34 8.26 8.36 13.59
CA GLN A 34 9.46 9.14 13.27
C GLN A 34 10.72 8.43 13.74
N ARG A 35 10.73 7.95 14.97
CA ARG A 35 11.86 7.24 15.55
C ARG A 35 12.10 5.91 14.85
N GLN A 36 11.03 5.19 14.53
CA GLN A 36 11.14 3.91 13.84
C GLN A 36 11.71 4.08 12.43
N LEU A 37 11.26 5.10 11.69
CA LEU A 37 11.81 5.39 10.38
C LEU A 37 13.28 5.81 10.47
N ALA A 38 13.61 6.69 11.41
CA ALA A 38 15.00 7.12 11.63
C ALA A 38 15.91 5.94 11.98
N ASN A 39 15.45 5.05 12.85
CA ASN A 39 16.20 3.84 13.21
C ASN A 39 16.41 2.91 12.00
N GLY A 40 15.40 2.76 11.16
CA GLY A 40 15.50 1.96 9.95
C GLY A 40 16.52 2.55 8.96
N LEU A 41 16.49 3.86 8.77
CA LEU A 41 17.45 4.54 7.92
C LEU A 41 18.88 4.35 8.45
N LYS A 42 19.08 4.49 9.75
CA LYS A 42 20.37 4.28 10.39
C LYS A 42 20.85 2.84 10.24
N PHE A 43 19.97 1.88 10.39
CA PHE A 43 20.32 0.47 10.24
C PHE A 43 20.84 0.15 8.85
N PHE A 44 20.17 0.63 7.79
CA PHE A 44 20.53 0.33 6.42
C PHE A 44 21.61 1.23 5.84
N CYS A 45 21.68 2.49 6.26
CA CYS A 45 22.59 3.48 5.71
C CYS A 45 23.78 3.83 6.65
N GLY A 46 23.70 3.45 7.92
CA GLY A 46 24.73 3.78 8.90
C GLY A 46 24.93 5.29 9.04
N ASP A 47 26.18 5.70 9.03
CA ASP A 47 26.56 7.12 9.18
C ASP A 47 26.15 8.00 7.98
N LYS A 48 25.78 7.39 6.87
CA LYS A 48 25.30 8.09 5.68
C LYS A 48 23.82 8.47 5.77
N ALA A 49 23.12 7.99 6.79
CA ALA A 49 21.70 8.31 6.97
C ALA A 49 21.51 9.82 7.17
N ARG A 50 20.58 10.39 6.43
CA ARG A 50 20.21 11.80 6.52
C ARG A 50 18.69 11.91 6.52
N TRP A 51 18.16 12.75 7.40
CA TRP A 51 16.73 13.04 7.40
C TRP A 51 16.39 14.00 6.27
N ASN A 52 15.36 13.67 5.52
CA ASN A 52 14.81 14.53 4.46
C ASN A 52 13.46 15.05 4.92
N SER A 53 13.16 16.31 4.67
CA SER A 53 11.88 16.91 5.07
C SER A 53 10.67 16.19 4.47
N GLY A 54 10.82 15.57 3.31
CA GLY A 54 9.77 14.75 2.71
C GLY A 54 9.41 13.52 3.54
N TYR A 55 10.29 13.08 4.41
CA TYR A 55 10.02 11.93 5.28
C TYR A 55 8.98 12.22 6.35
N ASP A 56 8.73 13.50 6.68
CA ASP A 56 7.70 13.88 7.63
C ASP A 56 6.31 13.43 7.17
N LYS A 57 6.05 13.46 5.88
CA LYS A 57 4.80 12.94 5.30
C LYS A 57 4.69 11.42 5.40
N ILE A 58 5.82 10.72 5.26
CA ILE A 58 5.87 9.27 5.45
C ILE A 58 5.58 8.92 6.90
N VAL A 59 6.14 9.68 7.83
CA VAL A 59 5.88 9.51 9.28
C VAL A 59 4.40 9.69 9.58
N SER A 60 3.77 10.73 9.04
CA SER A 60 2.33 10.96 9.21
C SER A 60 1.50 9.78 8.69
N TRP A 61 1.86 9.25 7.52
CA TRP A 61 1.18 8.10 6.93
C TRP A 61 1.37 6.83 7.77
N LEU A 62 2.58 6.59 8.27
CA LEU A 62 2.86 5.45 9.14
C LEU A 62 2.13 5.54 10.47
N SER A 63 2.00 6.75 11.01
CA SER A 63 1.30 6.98 12.28
C SER A 63 -0.19 6.68 12.17
N ASP A 64 -0.80 7.11 11.07
CA ASP A 64 -2.19 6.80 10.75
C ASP A 64 -2.41 7.06 9.25
N ASN A 65 -2.51 5.99 8.49
CA ASN A 65 -2.70 6.11 7.05
C ASN A 65 -4.11 6.48 6.62
N LYS A 66 -5.07 6.46 7.54
CA LYS A 66 -6.49 6.76 7.27
C LYS A 66 -7.05 5.92 6.11
N THR A 67 -6.62 4.67 6.03
CA THR A 67 -6.96 3.71 4.95
C THR A 67 -6.53 4.15 3.55
N LYS A 68 -5.59 5.10 3.45
CA LYS A 68 -5.08 5.58 2.17
C LYS A 68 -3.73 4.96 1.84
N GLY A 69 -3.44 4.88 0.55
CA GLY A 69 -2.13 4.46 0.06
C GLY A 69 -1.08 5.54 0.19
N LEU A 70 0.17 5.17 -0.08
CA LEU A 70 1.31 6.08 -0.07
C LEU A 70 1.99 6.04 -1.43
N MET A 71 2.28 7.23 -1.97
CA MET A 71 3.08 7.37 -3.18
C MET A 71 4.38 8.10 -2.84
N LEU A 72 5.50 7.47 -3.13
CA LEU A 72 6.83 8.06 -2.93
C LEU A 72 7.33 8.63 -4.25
N VAL A 73 7.53 9.94 -4.27
CA VAL A 73 7.99 10.67 -5.45
C VAL A 73 9.26 11.44 -5.10
N GLY A 74 10.21 11.47 -5.98
CA GLY A 74 11.45 12.19 -5.80
C GLY A 74 12.57 11.64 -6.68
N ASP A 75 13.72 12.31 -6.63
CA ASP A 75 14.88 11.93 -7.42
C ASP A 75 15.54 10.66 -6.89
N CYS A 76 16.32 10.01 -7.76
CA CYS A 76 17.16 8.89 -7.37
C CYS A 76 18.12 9.31 -6.26
N GLY A 77 18.32 8.41 -5.28
CA GLY A 77 19.25 8.69 -4.17
C GLY A 77 18.59 9.28 -2.93
N LEU A 78 17.28 9.55 -2.95
CA LEU A 78 16.54 10.01 -1.77
C LEU A 78 16.03 8.87 -0.88
N GLY A 79 16.41 7.63 -1.17
CA GLY A 79 16.05 6.50 -0.34
C GLY A 79 14.64 5.96 -0.53
N LYS A 80 13.93 6.34 -1.59
CA LYS A 80 12.56 5.87 -1.85
C LYS A 80 12.43 4.36 -1.85
N SER A 81 13.27 3.69 -2.64
CA SER A 81 13.23 2.23 -2.74
C SER A 81 13.63 1.56 -1.44
N LEU A 82 14.61 2.11 -0.72
CA LEU A 82 15.01 1.60 0.58
C LEU A 82 13.86 1.67 1.57
N ILE A 83 13.19 2.81 1.66
CA ILE A 83 12.06 3.01 2.56
C ILE A 83 10.90 2.08 2.17
N GLY A 84 10.52 2.08 0.90
CA GLY A 84 9.36 1.32 0.42
C GLY A 84 9.58 -0.19 0.37
N MET A 85 10.77 -0.64 0.01
CA MET A 85 11.05 -2.06 -0.17
C MET A 85 11.55 -2.75 1.09
N ARG A 86 12.17 -2.02 2.01
CA ARG A 86 12.83 -2.62 3.17
C ARG A 86 12.29 -2.12 4.51
N ILE A 87 12.24 -0.81 4.73
CA ILE A 87 11.90 -0.25 6.04
C ILE A 87 10.40 -0.40 6.31
N ILE A 88 9.54 0.10 5.43
CA ILE A 88 8.09 0.02 5.61
C ILE A 88 7.61 -1.42 5.74
N PRO A 89 8.05 -2.39 4.89
CA PRO A 89 7.63 -3.77 5.06
C PRO A 89 7.96 -4.35 6.44
N LEU A 90 9.13 -4.04 6.98
CA LEU A 90 9.52 -4.49 8.32
C LEU A 90 8.65 -3.88 9.40
N LEU A 91 8.36 -2.58 9.32
CA LEU A 91 7.53 -1.89 10.28
C LEU A 91 6.08 -2.40 10.24
N LEU A 92 5.53 -2.59 9.06
CA LEU A 92 4.15 -3.09 8.93
C LEU A 92 4.02 -4.53 9.39
N ASN A 93 5.02 -5.36 9.16
CA ASN A 93 5.02 -6.72 9.66
C ASN A 93 5.10 -6.76 11.19
N HIS A 94 5.99 -5.96 11.77
CA HIS A 94 6.20 -5.96 13.22
C HIS A 94 5.03 -5.34 13.99
N TYR A 95 4.55 -4.17 13.57
CA TYR A 95 3.55 -3.40 14.32
C TYR A 95 2.11 -3.65 13.89
N CYS A 96 1.89 -4.01 12.63
CA CYS A 96 0.55 -4.14 12.07
C CYS A 96 0.21 -5.59 11.69
N GLN A 97 1.15 -6.52 11.80
CA GLN A 97 1.02 -7.92 11.40
C GLN A 97 0.57 -8.03 9.93
N ARG A 98 1.12 -7.17 9.08
CA ARG A 98 0.86 -7.17 7.64
C ARG A 98 2.10 -7.58 6.88
N VAL A 99 1.92 -8.40 5.86
CA VAL A 99 2.98 -8.76 4.92
C VAL A 99 2.84 -7.89 3.69
N VAL A 100 3.90 -7.15 3.36
CA VAL A 100 3.94 -6.32 2.16
C VAL A 100 4.51 -7.14 1.02
N THR A 101 3.75 -7.25 -0.06
CA THR A 101 4.23 -7.83 -1.30
C THR A 101 4.95 -6.76 -2.11
N VAL A 102 6.23 -6.97 -2.38
CA VAL A 102 7.05 -6.01 -3.12
C VAL A 102 7.19 -6.48 -4.56
N CYS A 103 6.88 -5.62 -5.50
CA CYS A 103 7.04 -5.92 -6.92
C CYS A 103 7.43 -4.65 -7.69
N THR A 104 8.02 -4.85 -8.86
CA THR A 104 8.20 -3.78 -9.83
C THR A 104 6.95 -3.68 -10.72
N VAL A 105 6.83 -2.56 -11.45
CA VAL A 105 5.75 -2.43 -12.44
C VAL A 105 5.88 -3.52 -13.51
N ALA A 106 7.10 -3.88 -13.90
CA ALA A 106 7.33 -4.96 -14.86
C ALA A 106 6.78 -6.30 -14.35
N GLU A 107 7.02 -6.62 -13.08
CA GLU A 107 6.48 -7.84 -12.46
C GLU A 107 4.96 -7.79 -12.36
N LEU A 108 4.40 -6.64 -12.02
CA LEU A 108 2.95 -6.44 -11.97
C LEU A 108 2.33 -6.66 -13.35
N ASN A 109 2.95 -6.13 -14.42
CA ASN A 109 2.47 -6.31 -15.79
C ASN A 109 2.52 -7.77 -16.23
N LYS A 110 3.52 -8.52 -15.75
CA LYS A 110 3.70 -9.93 -16.09
C LYS A 110 2.67 -10.84 -15.41
N SER A 111 2.33 -10.56 -14.17
CA SER A 111 1.45 -11.42 -13.36
C SER A 111 0.47 -10.57 -12.54
N PRO A 112 -0.39 -9.76 -13.19
CA PRO A 112 -1.23 -8.81 -12.47
C PRO A 112 -2.24 -9.44 -11.53
N ASP A 113 -2.90 -10.50 -11.96
CA ASP A 113 -3.95 -11.14 -11.15
C ASP A 113 -3.38 -11.83 -9.91
N GLU A 114 -2.19 -12.40 -10.04
CA GLU A 114 -1.49 -13.04 -8.92
C GLU A 114 -1.10 -12.01 -7.85
N ILE A 115 -0.54 -10.89 -8.28
CA ILE A 115 -0.09 -9.83 -7.37
C ILE A 115 -1.28 -9.12 -6.72
N MET A 116 -2.34 -8.86 -7.46
CA MET A 116 -3.53 -8.16 -6.95
C MET A 116 -4.32 -8.94 -5.90
N LYS A 117 -4.00 -10.22 -5.69
CA LYS A 117 -4.59 -11.00 -4.59
C LYS A 117 -4.06 -10.60 -3.21
N HIS A 118 -2.93 -9.94 -3.15
CA HIS A 118 -2.33 -9.52 -1.88
C HIS A 118 -2.99 -8.25 -1.35
N HIS A 119 -3.06 -8.12 -0.02
CA HIS A 119 -3.74 -6.99 0.63
C HIS A 119 -2.91 -5.72 0.70
N VAL A 120 -1.59 -5.86 0.85
CA VAL A 120 -0.67 -4.72 0.91
C VAL A 120 0.43 -4.94 -0.11
N ILE A 121 0.55 -4.00 -1.03
CA ILE A 121 1.46 -4.14 -2.16
C ILE A 121 2.28 -2.86 -2.27
N TYR A 122 3.60 -3.02 -2.41
CA TYR A 122 4.49 -1.95 -2.81
C TYR A 122 4.91 -2.16 -4.26
N VAL A 123 4.69 -1.17 -5.09
CA VAL A 123 5.07 -1.20 -6.50
C VAL A 123 6.21 -0.22 -6.73
N ASP A 124 7.35 -0.71 -7.17
CA ASP A 124 8.52 0.09 -7.47
C ASP A 124 8.61 0.41 -8.96
N ASP A 125 9.37 1.45 -9.29
CA ASP A 125 9.60 1.90 -10.68
C ASP A 125 8.32 2.33 -11.41
N VAL A 126 7.37 2.94 -10.68
CA VAL A 126 6.17 3.54 -11.29
C VAL A 126 6.58 4.66 -12.24
N GLY A 127 6.01 4.67 -13.43
CA GLY A 127 6.37 5.59 -14.50
C GLY A 127 7.17 4.94 -15.62
N THR A 128 7.64 3.71 -15.41
CA THR A 128 8.29 2.89 -16.43
C THR A 128 7.39 1.78 -16.97
N GLU A 129 6.12 1.83 -16.58
CA GLU A 129 5.15 0.82 -16.94
C GLU A 129 4.80 0.83 -18.42
N ASP A 130 4.77 -0.37 -18.99
CA ASP A 130 4.29 -0.61 -20.35
C ASP A 130 2.84 -1.05 -20.34
N ILE A 131 2.15 -0.80 -21.44
CA ILE A 131 0.81 -1.33 -21.66
C ILE A 131 0.92 -2.83 -21.89
N SER A 132 0.28 -3.62 -21.03
CA SER A 132 0.23 -5.06 -21.21
C SER A 132 -0.82 -5.42 -22.25
N ASN A 133 -0.41 -6.10 -23.33
CA ASN A 133 -1.31 -6.63 -24.34
C ASN A 133 -1.57 -8.10 -24.06
N ASN A 134 -2.85 -8.45 -23.91
CA ASN A 134 -3.27 -9.83 -23.75
C ASN A 134 -4.45 -10.11 -24.67
N TYR A 135 -4.21 -10.89 -25.74
CA TYR A 135 -5.25 -11.28 -26.71
C TYR A 135 -6.00 -10.09 -27.33
N GLY A 136 -5.26 -9.02 -27.66
CA GLY A 136 -5.83 -7.82 -28.27
C GLY A 136 -6.43 -6.80 -27.31
N ASN A 137 -6.54 -7.14 -26.03
CA ASN A 137 -6.95 -6.19 -25.01
C ASN A 137 -5.75 -5.48 -24.41
N ARG A 138 -5.85 -4.17 -24.32
CA ARG A 138 -4.84 -3.37 -23.62
C ARG A 138 -5.18 -3.30 -22.15
N ARG A 139 -4.17 -3.47 -21.33
CA ARG A 139 -4.31 -3.47 -19.89
C ARG A 139 -3.19 -2.65 -19.26
N ILE A 140 -3.54 -1.81 -18.29
CA ILE A 140 -2.58 -1.07 -17.47
C ILE A 140 -2.74 -1.54 -16.03
N PRO A 141 -2.01 -2.59 -15.61
CA PRO A 141 -2.22 -3.22 -14.30
C PRO A 141 -2.06 -2.26 -13.12
N PHE A 142 -1.16 -1.28 -13.20
CA PHE A 142 -1.00 -0.30 -12.13
C PHE A 142 -2.29 0.52 -11.94
N ALA A 143 -2.91 0.97 -13.03
CA ALA A 143 -4.18 1.70 -12.94
C ALA A 143 -5.28 0.83 -12.35
N GLU A 144 -5.36 -0.45 -12.75
CA GLU A 144 -6.32 -1.41 -12.18
C GLU A 144 -6.10 -1.59 -10.67
N LEU A 145 -4.84 -1.66 -10.23
CA LEU A 145 -4.50 -1.81 -8.82
C LEU A 145 -4.96 -0.61 -8.00
N VAL A 146 -4.80 0.61 -8.52
CA VAL A 146 -5.20 1.84 -7.83
C VAL A 146 -6.72 1.94 -7.73
N ASP A 147 -7.43 1.50 -8.76
CA ASP A 147 -8.90 1.56 -8.82
C ASP A 147 -9.59 0.42 -8.08
N ALA A 148 -8.85 -0.57 -7.63
CA ALA A 148 -9.41 -1.76 -6.98
C ALA A 148 -9.92 -1.51 -5.53
#